data_e880be387e57f5834f5f627ce9e68234
#
_entry.id   e880be387e57f5834f5f627ce9e68234
#
_cell.length_a   1.000
_cell.length_b   1.000
_cell.length_c   1.000
_cell.angle_alpha   90.00
_cell.angle_beta   90.00
_cell.angle_gamma   90.00
#
_symmetry.space_group_name_H-M   'P 1'
#
loop_
_entity.id
_entity.type
_entity.pdbx_description
1 polymer ?
#
loop_
_entity_poly.entity_id
_entity_poly.type
_entity_poly.pdbx_seq_one_letter_code
_entity_poly.pdbx_strand_id
1 'polypeptide(L)'
;MKVSKWLIAVLVVAMFAVFALGSGESETADQGSGSANTKATVASEIGKYSVVIDSCRLAEAYDGKPVVIVKYIFTNVADENPTSFMVAFDDAVFQEGVGLNPAYILDDSANYSSDNQMKEIKKGASLEVEVAYELNDQEKEIEVEVKELFSFNDKKLTKTFSIAK
;
A
#
# COMPACT_ATOMS: atom_id res chain seq x y z
N MET A 1 -40.58 28.53 -19.97
CA MET A 1 -40.72 27.11 -20.37
C MET A 1 -39.85 26.24 -19.48
N LYS A 2 -40.40 25.15 -19.03
CA LYS A 2 -40.08 24.38 -17.85
C LYS A 2 -38.69 23.67 -17.86
N VAL A 3 -37.92 23.88 -16.81
CA VAL A 3 -36.70 23.12 -16.50
C VAL A 3 -37.10 21.86 -15.76
N SER A 4 -36.70 20.71 -16.28
CA SER A 4 -36.89 19.43 -15.64
C SER A 4 -35.67 19.07 -14.79
N LYS A 5 -35.87 18.97 -13.48
CA LYS A 5 -34.88 18.52 -12.51
C LYS A 5 -34.85 16.99 -12.51
N TRP A 6 -33.74 16.38 -12.90
CA TRP A 6 -33.52 14.96 -12.70
C TRP A 6 -32.72 14.74 -11.41
N LEU A 7 -33.47 14.30 -10.39
CA LEU A 7 -32.92 13.73 -9.16
C LEU A 7 -32.60 12.28 -9.44
N ILE A 8 -31.30 11.94 -9.40
CA ILE A 8 -30.87 10.55 -9.34
C ILE A 8 -30.64 10.22 -7.85
N ALA A 9 -31.59 9.53 -7.28
CA ALA A 9 -31.44 8.93 -5.95
C ALA A 9 -30.64 7.64 -6.09
N VAL A 10 -29.45 7.59 -5.51
CA VAL A 10 -28.70 6.35 -5.36
C VAL A 10 -29.19 5.65 -4.10
N LEU A 11 -29.91 4.56 -4.29
CA LEU A 11 -30.41 3.69 -3.25
C LEU A 11 -29.29 2.77 -2.77
N VAL A 12 -28.75 3.01 -1.57
CA VAL A 12 -27.84 2.10 -0.90
C VAL A 12 -28.71 1.06 -0.17
N VAL A 13 -28.78 -0.14 -0.71
CA VAL A 13 -29.41 -1.27 -0.04
C VAL A 13 -28.41 -1.95 0.88
N ALA A 14 -28.49 -1.69 2.18
CA ALA A 14 -27.82 -2.47 3.20
C ALA A 14 -28.65 -3.72 3.49
N MET A 15 -28.21 -4.89 3.03
CA MET A 15 -28.78 -6.18 3.45
C MET A 15 -28.05 -6.67 4.70
N PHE A 16 -28.66 -6.50 5.86
CA PHE A 16 -28.37 -7.28 7.04
C PHE A 16 -29.18 -8.59 6.97
N ALA A 17 -28.51 -9.70 6.77
CA ALA A 17 -29.07 -11.02 7.00
C ALA A 17 -28.59 -11.55 8.34
N VAL A 18 -29.47 -11.53 9.33
CA VAL A 18 -29.34 -12.27 10.58
C VAL A 18 -29.82 -13.67 10.31
N PHE A 19 -28.98 -14.69 10.49
CA PHE A 19 -29.44 -16.08 10.61
C PHE A 19 -28.96 -16.66 11.93
N ALA A 20 -29.94 -17.04 12.74
CA ALA A 20 -29.75 -17.73 14.01
C ALA A 20 -29.95 -19.22 13.81
N LEU A 21 -29.06 -19.98 14.47
CA LEU A 21 -29.25 -21.33 15.06
C LEU A 21 -29.84 -22.48 14.22
N GLY A 22 -28.99 -23.47 14.03
CA GLY A 22 -29.40 -24.84 13.71
C GLY A 22 -28.22 -25.79 13.90
N SER A 23 -28.27 -26.59 14.97
CA SER A 23 -27.33 -27.66 15.31
C SER A 23 -27.36 -28.81 14.30
N GLY A 24 -26.18 -29.41 14.03
CA GLY A 24 -26.07 -30.67 13.29
C GLY A 24 -24.61 -31.06 13.08
N GLU A 25 -24.14 -32.07 13.82
CA GLU A 25 -22.84 -32.72 13.70
C GLU A 25 -22.64 -33.40 12.36
N SER A 26 -21.45 -33.39 11.80
CA SER A 26 -20.58 -34.53 11.51
C SER A 26 -19.54 -34.29 10.42
N GLU A 27 -18.28 -34.52 10.81
CA GLU A 27 -17.13 -35.14 10.11
C GLU A 27 -16.47 -34.52 8.87
N THR A 28 -15.20 -34.16 9.12
CA THR A 28 -13.92 -34.41 8.37
C THR A 28 -13.82 -34.03 6.90
N ALA A 29 -12.95 -33.06 6.64
CA ALA A 29 -11.78 -33.20 5.78
C ALA A 29 -10.87 -31.95 5.87
N ASP A 30 -9.64 -32.20 6.31
CA ASP A 30 -8.44 -31.41 6.26
C ASP A 30 -8.18 -30.78 4.90
N GLN A 31 -7.98 -29.45 4.86
CA GLN A 31 -7.00 -28.80 3.96
C GLN A 31 -6.66 -27.42 4.51
N GLY A 32 -5.40 -27.30 4.91
CA GLY A 32 -4.79 -26.08 5.38
C GLY A 32 -4.87 -24.95 4.32
N SER A 33 -5.52 -23.88 4.70
CA SER A 33 -5.37 -22.59 4.04
C SER A 33 -4.89 -21.63 5.10
N GLY A 34 -3.64 -21.23 4.97
CA GLY A 34 -3.02 -20.22 5.81
C GLY A 34 -3.88 -18.96 5.83
N SER A 35 -4.48 -18.70 6.97
CA SER A 35 -5.19 -17.45 7.23
C SER A 35 -4.18 -16.32 7.25
N ALA A 36 -4.01 -15.68 6.11
CA ALA A 36 -3.38 -14.37 6.06
C ALA A 36 -4.24 -13.43 6.91
N ASN A 37 -3.70 -13.05 8.05
CA ASN A 37 -4.31 -12.05 8.93
C ASN A 37 -4.29 -10.71 8.19
N THR A 38 -5.32 -10.46 7.40
CA THR A 38 -5.52 -9.20 6.68
C THR A 38 -5.92 -8.14 7.70
N LYS A 39 -4.92 -7.60 8.40
CA LYS A 39 -5.10 -6.37 9.15
C LYS A 39 -5.52 -5.30 8.14
N ALA A 40 -6.72 -4.78 8.29
CA ALA A 40 -7.27 -3.77 7.40
C ALA A 40 -6.22 -2.70 7.11
N THR A 41 -5.87 -2.54 5.84
CA THR A 41 -4.92 -1.55 5.38
C THR A 41 -5.61 -0.19 5.50
N VAL A 42 -5.18 0.62 6.46
CA VAL A 42 -5.76 1.93 6.71
C VAL A 42 -5.10 2.92 5.75
N ALA A 43 -5.89 3.49 4.84
CA ALA A 43 -5.44 4.64 4.06
C ALA A 43 -5.25 5.83 5.00
N SER A 44 -4.09 6.48 4.94
CA SER A 44 -3.82 7.67 5.72
C SER A 44 -3.81 8.89 4.82
N GLU A 45 -4.67 9.86 5.13
CA GLU A 45 -4.61 11.17 4.48
C GLU A 45 -3.50 11.99 5.14
N ILE A 46 -2.54 12.41 4.33
CA ILE A 46 -1.41 13.25 4.71
C ILE A 46 -1.42 14.48 3.80
N GLY A 47 -1.88 15.60 4.32
CA GLY A 47 -2.00 16.84 3.55
C GLY A 47 -3.05 16.74 2.44
N LYS A 48 -2.61 16.91 1.19
CA LYS A 48 -3.47 16.87 -0.02
C LYS A 48 -3.56 15.47 -0.64
N TYR A 49 -2.89 14.49 -0.04
CA TYR A 49 -2.70 13.17 -0.61
C TYR A 49 -3.15 12.10 0.36
N SER A 50 -3.39 10.91 -0.19
CA SER A 50 -3.58 9.71 0.60
C SER A 50 -2.56 8.67 0.17
N VAL A 51 -2.00 7.95 1.13
CA VAL A 51 -1.09 6.86 0.90
C VAL A 51 -1.46 5.65 1.74
N VAL A 52 -1.35 4.48 1.13
CA VAL A 52 -1.45 3.19 1.79
C VAL A 52 -0.13 2.49 1.62
N ILE A 53 0.51 2.07 2.71
CA ILE A 53 1.61 1.10 2.66
C ILE A 53 0.94 -0.27 2.55
N ASP A 54 0.83 -0.80 1.32
CA ASP A 54 0.01 -1.97 1.04
C ASP A 54 0.70 -3.26 1.49
N SER A 55 1.78 -3.63 0.83
CA SER A 55 2.49 -4.89 1.02
C SER A 55 3.98 -4.74 0.77
N CYS A 56 4.74 -5.76 1.09
CA CYS A 56 6.11 -5.89 0.63
C CYS A 56 6.38 -7.31 0.15
N ARG A 57 7.43 -7.47 -0.67
CA ARG A 57 7.93 -8.76 -1.13
C ARG A 57 9.45 -8.74 -1.22
N LEU A 58 10.06 -9.91 -1.01
CA LEU A 58 11.49 -10.10 -1.19
C LEU A 58 11.80 -10.31 -2.68
N ALA A 59 12.96 -9.83 -3.09
CA ALA A 59 13.52 -10.03 -4.42
C ALA A 59 15.05 -10.02 -4.34
N GLU A 60 15.71 -10.14 -5.49
CA GLU A 60 17.17 -10.01 -5.61
C GLU A 60 17.49 -8.86 -6.58
N ALA A 61 18.50 -8.08 -6.26
CA ALA A 61 19.07 -7.11 -7.18
C ALA A 61 19.92 -7.83 -8.25
N TYR A 62 20.30 -7.13 -9.31
CA TYR A 62 21.10 -7.69 -10.42
C TYR A 62 22.46 -8.25 -9.96
N ASP A 63 22.99 -7.78 -8.83
CA ASP A 63 24.23 -8.24 -8.22
C ASP A 63 24.03 -9.38 -7.20
N GLY A 64 22.82 -9.92 -7.11
CA GLY A 64 22.46 -11.02 -6.20
C GLY A 64 22.21 -10.59 -4.76
N LYS A 65 22.23 -9.29 -4.45
CA LYS A 65 21.90 -8.82 -3.11
C LYS A 65 20.41 -8.93 -2.82
N PRO A 66 20.05 -9.27 -1.57
CA PRO A 66 18.65 -9.29 -1.18
C PRO A 66 18.06 -7.88 -1.14
N VAL A 67 16.87 -7.75 -1.67
CA VAL A 67 16.11 -6.50 -1.64
C VAL A 67 14.69 -6.74 -1.16
N VAL A 68 14.09 -5.71 -0.59
CA VAL A 68 12.65 -5.66 -0.34
C VAL A 68 12.02 -4.65 -1.30
N ILE A 69 10.92 -5.04 -1.92
CA ILE A 69 10.09 -4.15 -2.72
C ILE A 69 8.84 -3.83 -1.91
N VAL A 70 8.66 -2.56 -1.58
CA VAL A 70 7.48 -2.06 -0.88
C VAL A 70 6.50 -1.50 -1.88
N LYS A 71 5.23 -1.91 -1.76
CA LYS A 71 4.13 -1.43 -2.61
C LYS A 71 3.28 -0.43 -1.86
N TYR A 72 3.01 0.67 -2.52
CA TYR A 72 2.16 1.75 -2.05
C TYR A 72 0.96 1.94 -2.98
N ILE A 73 -0.16 2.42 -2.42
CA ILE A 73 -1.27 2.97 -3.20
C ILE A 73 -1.29 4.46 -2.93
N PHE A 74 -0.95 5.24 -3.93
CA PHE A 74 -0.89 6.69 -3.89
C PHE A 74 -2.14 7.29 -4.52
N THR A 75 -2.78 8.25 -3.84
CA THR A 75 -3.96 8.97 -4.34
C THR A 75 -3.77 10.47 -4.19
N ASN A 76 -3.97 11.23 -5.25
CA ASN A 76 -4.07 12.67 -5.19
C ASN A 76 -5.51 13.04 -4.79
N VAL A 77 -5.73 13.39 -3.52
CA VAL A 77 -7.08 13.65 -2.96
C VAL A 77 -7.55 15.06 -3.29
N ALA A 78 -6.68 16.06 -3.15
CA ALA A 78 -7.09 17.46 -3.15
C ALA A 78 -6.21 18.42 -3.96
N ASP A 79 -5.01 18.00 -4.44
CA ASP A 79 -4.16 18.88 -5.22
C ASP A 79 -4.69 19.02 -6.65
N GLU A 80 -4.96 20.26 -7.06
CA GLU A 80 -5.43 20.56 -8.42
C GLU A 80 -4.32 20.36 -9.47
N ASN A 81 -3.05 20.44 -9.07
CA ASN A 81 -1.92 20.17 -9.95
C ASN A 81 -1.64 18.67 -10.00
N PRO A 82 -1.35 18.11 -11.18
CA PRO A 82 -0.83 16.77 -11.28
C PRO A 82 0.46 16.62 -10.45
N THR A 83 0.61 15.50 -9.75
CA THR A 83 1.80 15.25 -8.94
C THR A 83 2.16 13.77 -8.97
N SER A 84 3.43 13.45 -8.72
CA SER A 84 3.94 12.08 -8.62
C SER A 84 4.21 11.71 -7.16
N PHE A 85 4.35 10.40 -6.91
CA PHE A 85 4.66 9.88 -5.58
C PHE A 85 5.96 10.49 -5.03
N MET A 86 7.03 10.52 -5.82
CA MET A 86 8.33 11.07 -5.41
C MET A 86 8.30 12.56 -5.06
N VAL A 87 7.34 13.31 -5.59
CA VAL A 87 7.16 14.74 -5.29
C VAL A 87 6.24 14.93 -4.08
N ALA A 88 5.29 14.03 -3.88
CA ALA A 88 4.33 14.11 -2.78
C ALA A 88 4.91 13.62 -1.45
N PHE A 89 5.73 12.56 -1.48
CA PHE A 89 6.16 11.84 -0.29
C PHE A 89 7.67 11.64 -0.20
N ASP A 90 8.14 11.59 1.04
CA ASP A 90 9.42 11.05 1.45
C ASP A 90 9.14 9.71 2.15
N ASP A 91 9.63 8.62 1.58
CA ASP A 91 9.51 7.28 2.12
C ASP A 91 10.86 6.72 2.55
N ALA A 92 10.87 5.99 3.64
CA ALA A 92 12.06 5.38 4.21
C ALA A 92 11.74 4.00 4.78
N VAL A 93 12.71 3.09 4.68
CA VAL A 93 12.61 1.74 5.26
C VAL A 93 13.77 1.53 6.21
N PHE A 94 13.48 0.94 7.36
CA PHE A 94 14.45 0.69 8.42
C PHE A 94 14.48 -0.79 8.78
N GLN A 95 15.68 -1.28 9.14
CA GLN A 95 15.86 -2.52 9.87
C GLN A 95 16.62 -2.24 11.18
N GLU A 96 16.09 -2.69 12.31
CA GLU A 96 16.68 -2.46 13.64
C GLU A 96 17.01 -0.98 13.89
N GLY A 97 16.20 -0.06 13.37
CA GLY A 97 16.38 1.39 13.50
C GLY A 97 17.44 1.99 12.55
N VAL A 98 18.02 1.20 11.64
CA VAL A 98 18.97 1.67 10.63
C VAL A 98 18.28 1.78 9.28
N GLY A 99 18.34 2.96 8.66
CA GLY A 99 17.77 3.22 7.33
C GLY A 99 18.42 2.38 6.25
N LEU A 100 17.60 1.81 5.37
CA LEU A 100 18.04 1.04 4.21
C LEU A 100 18.27 1.95 3.01
N ASN A 101 19.23 1.59 2.16
CA ASN A 101 19.48 2.30 0.92
C ASN A 101 18.46 1.92 -0.15
N PRO A 102 18.03 2.86 -1.01
CA PRO A 102 17.29 2.51 -2.21
C PRO A 102 18.06 1.53 -3.08
N ALA A 103 17.36 0.51 -3.60
CA ALA A 103 17.95 -0.48 -4.49
C ALA A 103 17.54 -0.23 -5.95
N TYR A 104 18.46 -0.53 -6.87
CA TYR A 104 18.20 -0.49 -8.31
C TYR A 104 18.07 -1.92 -8.83
N ILE A 105 16.87 -2.26 -9.30
CA ILE A 105 16.59 -3.54 -9.92
C ILE A 105 16.54 -3.31 -11.43
N LEU A 106 17.45 -3.93 -12.17
CA LEU A 106 17.57 -3.78 -13.63
C LEU A 106 16.91 -4.92 -14.41
N ASP A 107 16.38 -5.93 -13.72
CA ASP A 107 15.88 -7.14 -14.34
C ASP A 107 14.36 -7.27 -14.19
N ASP A 108 13.70 -7.60 -15.28
CA ASP A 108 12.27 -7.93 -15.32
C ASP A 108 11.91 -9.18 -14.49
N SER A 109 12.91 -9.99 -14.07
CA SER A 109 12.72 -11.18 -13.26
C SER A 109 12.02 -10.91 -11.91
N ALA A 110 12.24 -9.73 -11.33
CA ALA A 110 11.59 -9.32 -10.09
C ALA A 110 10.16 -8.80 -10.30
N ASN A 111 9.68 -8.69 -11.54
CA ASN A 111 8.41 -8.06 -11.89
C ASN A 111 8.23 -6.71 -11.16
N TYR A 112 9.29 -5.88 -11.21
CA TYR A 112 9.39 -4.58 -10.55
C TYR A 112 9.35 -3.46 -11.59
N SER A 113 8.62 -2.40 -11.29
CA SER A 113 8.62 -1.20 -12.11
C SER A 113 8.73 0.06 -11.26
N SER A 114 9.85 0.76 -11.39
CA SER A 114 10.07 2.07 -10.78
C SER A 114 9.36 3.22 -11.53
N ASP A 115 8.89 2.99 -12.75
CA ASP A 115 8.33 4.04 -13.61
C ASP A 115 7.15 4.79 -12.97
N ASN A 116 6.37 4.09 -12.16
CA ASN A 116 5.20 4.67 -11.50
C ASN A 116 5.56 5.68 -10.41
N GLN A 117 6.78 5.65 -9.88
CA GLN A 117 7.21 6.61 -8.86
C GLN A 117 7.22 8.05 -9.38
N MET A 118 7.51 8.22 -10.69
CA MET A 118 7.62 9.52 -11.35
C MET A 118 6.38 9.91 -12.16
N LYS A 119 5.40 9.00 -12.32
CA LYS A 119 4.16 9.30 -13.05
C LYS A 119 3.29 10.26 -12.27
N GLU A 120 2.94 11.35 -12.92
CA GLU A 120 2.01 12.32 -12.36
C GLU A 120 0.57 11.84 -12.45
N ILE A 121 -0.19 12.00 -11.36
CA ILE A 121 -1.62 11.72 -11.31
C ILE A 121 -2.41 12.99 -10.99
N LYS A 122 -3.56 13.14 -11.65
CA LYS A 122 -4.49 14.25 -11.41
C LYS A 122 -5.31 13.99 -10.16
N LYS A 123 -5.91 15.06 -9.62
CA LYS A 123 -6.85 14.98 -8.51
C LYS A 123 -7.92 13.90 -8.72
N GLY A 124 -8.14 13.09 -7.70
CA GLY A 124 -9.06 11.96 -7.68
C GLY A 124 -8.51 10.67 -8.28
N ALA A 125 -7.33 10.69 -8.87
CA ALA A 125 -6.70 9.48 -9.41
C ALA A 125 -5.84 8.77 -8.35
N SER A 126 -5.71 7.44 -8.50
CA SER A 126 -4.84 6.59 -7.68
C SER A 126 -3.89 5.81 -8.57
N LEU A 127 -2.71 5.50 -8.04
CA LEU A 127 -1.66 4.75 -8.71
C LEU A 127 -0.97 3.80 -7.73
N GLU A 128 -0.73 2.56 -8.17
CA GLU A 128 0.16 1.64 -7.47
C GLU A 128 1.61 2.02 -7.77
N VAL A 129 2.42 2.13 -6.72
CA VAL A 129 3.83 2.51 -6.80
C VAL A 129 4.66 1.48 -6.04
N GLU A 130 5.78 1.10 -6.59
CA GLU A 130 6.74 0.21 -5.94
C GLU A 130 8.08 0.93 -5.75
N VAL A 131 8.68 0.75 -4.56
CA VAL A 131 10.02 1.24 -4.24
C VAL A 131 10.83 0.08 -3.68
N ALA A 132 12.08 -0.06 -4.14
CA ALA A 132 12.98 -1.13 -3.71
C ALA A 132 14.07 -0.62 -2.78
N TYR A 133 14.44 -1.44 -1.78
CA TYR A 133 15.48 -1.15 -0.80
C TYR A 133 16.41 -2.34 -0.61
N GLU A 134 17.73 -2.08 -0.45
CA GLU A 134 18.71 -3.12 -0.10
C GLU A 134 18.45 -3.62 1.32
N LEU A 135 18.34 -4.93 1.50
CA LEU A 135 18.20 -5.53 2.83
C LEU A 135 19.56 -5.80 3.45
N ASN A 136 19.71 -5.50 4.73
CA ASN A 136 20.86 -5.92 5.54
C ASN A 136 20.70 -7.35 6.03
N ASP A 137 19.44 -7.78 6.31
CA ASP A 137 19.10 -9.10 6.85
C ASP A 137 17.73 -9.53 6.29
N GLN A 138 17.63 -10.82 5.87
CA GLN A 138 16.40 -11.37 5.28
C GLN A 138 15.43 -11.96 6.33
N GLU A 139 15.83 -12.04 7.59
CA GLU A 139 15.03 -12.62 8.67
C GLU A 139 14.46 -11.55 9.61
N LYS A 140 15.03 -10.35 9.59
CA LYS A 140 14.60 -9.24 10.43
C LYS A 140 13.43 -8.50 9.82
N GLU A 141 12.49 -8.11 10.66
CA GLU A 141 11.37 -7.25 10.24
C GLU A 141 11.87 -5.89 9.73
N ILE A 142 11.04 -5.28 8.90
CA ILE A 142 11.27 -3.93 8.39
C ILE A 142 10.19 -2.98 8.90
N GLU A 143 10.57 -1.75 9.16
CA GLU A 143 9.65 -0.64 9.43
C GLU A 143 9.67 0.31 8.24
N VAL A 144 8.49 0.57 7.67
CA VAL A 144 8.30 1.50 6.55
C VAL A 144 7.66 2.76 7.09
N GLU A 145 8.26 3.90 6.79
CA GLU A 145 7.74 5.22 7.12
C GLU A 145 7.47 6.03 5.85
N VAL A 146 6.36 6.77 5.84
CA VAL A 146 6.01 7.70 4.76
C VAL A 146 5.53 9.01 5.36
N LYS A 147 6.05 10.13 4.88
CA LYS A 147 5.62 11.47 5.24
C LYS A 147 5.49 12.36 4.00
N GLU A 148 4.70 13.41 4.07
CA GLU A 148 4.60 14.41 2.99
C GLU A 148 5.91 15.20 2.89
N LEU A 149 6.47 15.29 1.69
CA LEU A 149 7.83 15.83 1.47
C LEU A 149 7.97 17.30 1.88
N PHE A 150 6.94 18.11 1.66
CA PHE A 150 6.96 19.55 1.96
C PHE A 150 5.94 19.95 3.03
N SER A 151 5.68 19.07 3.98
CA SER A 151 4.77 19.34 5.08
C SER A 151 5.46 19.98 6.27
N PHE A 152 4.79 20.96 6.88
CA PHE A 152 5.21 21.53 8.17
C PHE A 152 4.60 20.79 9.37
N ASN A 153 3.87 19.70 9.12
CA ASN A 153 3.34 18.85 10.18
C ASN A 153 4.16 17.55 10.27
N ASP A 154 4.26 17.01 11.48
CA ASP A 154 5.01 15.78 11.76
C ASP A 154 4.19 14.51 11.48
N LYS A 155 3.13 14.61 10.65
CA LYS A 155 2.34 13.44 10.29
C LYS A 155 3.15 12.48 9.45
N LYS A 156 3.33 11.28 9.96
CA LYS A 156 3.90 10.16 9.23
C LYS A 156 3.01 8.92 9.35
N LEU A 157 3.00 8.11 8.35
CA LEU A 157 2.44 6.77 8.35
C LEU A 157 3.57 5.78 8.57
N THR A 158 3.38 4.85 9.49
CA THR A 158 4.37 3.79 9.78
C THR A 158 3.70 2.43 9.68
N LYS A 159 4.38 1.46 9.08
CA LYS A 159 3.95 0.06 9.03
C LYS A 159 5.13 -0.88 9.14
N THR A 160 5.00 -1.88 10.02
CA THR A 160 6.00 -2.94 10.18
C THR A 160 5.58 -4.19 9.42
N PHE A 161 6.54 -4.84 8.77
CA PHE A 161 6.36 -6.11 8.08
C PHE A 161 7.34 -7.14 8.62
N SER A 162 6.84 -8.33 8.93
CA SER A 162 7.67 -9.51 9.11
C SER A 162 8.01 -10.08 7.74
N ILE A 163 9.30 -10.21 7.43
CA ILE A 163 9.80 -10.73 6.15
C ILE A 163 10.44 -12.11 6.29
N ALA A 164 10.51 -12.64 7.51
CA ALA A 164 11.00 -14.01 7.75
C ALA A 164 10.13 -15.03 6.98
N LYS A 165 10.80 -15.98 6.32
CA LYS A 165 10.17 -17.09 5.60
C LYS A 165 9.73 -18.19 6.55
#